data_80939833d13a2c34097c14ce1d54a0c6
#
_entry.id   80939833d13a2c34097c14ce1d54a0c6
#
_cell.length_a   1.000
_cell.length_b   1.000
_cell.length_c   1.000
_cell.angle_alpha   90.00
_cell.angle_beta   90.00
_cell.angle_gamma   90.00
#
_symmetry.space_group_name_H-M   'P 1'
#
loop_
_entity.id
_entity.type
_entity.pdbx_description
1 polymer ?
#
loop_
_entity_poly.entity_id
_entity_poly.type
_entity_poly.pdbx_seq_one_letter_code
_entity_poly.pdbx_strand_id
1 'polypeptide(L)'
;VSPSRHRHPLWTRAFHGFNLVVFLVMAASGLQIYNAHPVFGGRGGATVPELFTLGGWLAGGRDWHFGFMGLCALNLGLWIALLIQRRRDRLAQSSDLATLNASSNLARRRLAAHRLIYTLMLVLLAFALMTGLAMYKPAQFWWLSGLFSFGELFGATSWHTLRVAHLATIPAIAFLTLAHATLSWRVGGWRLWRSMLA
;
A
#
# COMPACT_ATOMS: atom_id res chain seq x y z
N VAL A 1 -37.66 -11.65 11.61
CA VAL A 1 -36.46 -12.24 11.00
C VAL A 1 -35.27 -11.55 11.65
N SER A 2 -34.53 -12.23 12.51
CA SER A 2 -33.34 -11.73 13.17
C SER A 2 -32.29 -11.38 12.09
N PRO A 3 -31.72 -10.16 12.04
CA PRO A 3 -30.69 -9.86 11.09
C PRO A 3 -29.48 -10.70 11.43
N SER A 4 -29.20 -11.73 10.64
CA SER A 4 -28.02 -12.56 10.76
C SER A 4 -26.80 -11.63 10.83
N ARG A 5 -26.07 -11.70 11.95
CA ARG A 5 -24.80 -10.97 12.11
C ARG A 5 -23.81 -11.56 11.10
N HIS A 6 -23.77 -11.02 9.89
CA HIS A 6 -22.74 -11.37 8.91
C HIS A 6 -21.39 -10.85 9.42
N ARG A 7 -20.72 -11.69 10.20
CA ARG A 7 -19.30 -11.47 10.51
C ARG A 7 -18.48 -11.82 9.28
N HIS A 8 -17.47 -11.03 8.99
CA HIS A 8 -16.51 -11.40 7.96
C HIS A 8 -15.84 -12.73 8.32
N PRO A 9 -15.57 -13.62 7.35
CA PRO A 9 -14.85 -14.88 7.61
C PRO A 9 -13.52 -14.61 8.34
N LEU A 10 -13.14 -15.50 9.24
CA LEU A 10 -11.93 -15.36 10.06
C LEU A 10 -10.69 -15.11 9.20
N TRP A 11 -10.55 -15.79 8.08
CA TRP A 11 -9.43 -15.62 7.15
C TRP A 11 -9.37 -14.18 6.57
N THR A 12 -10.50 -13.57 6.24
CA THR A 12 -10.54 -12.16 5.75
C THR A 12 -10.05 -11.21 6.82
N ARG A 13 -10.46 -11.43 8.06
CA ARG A 13 -10.07 -10.63 9.22
C ARG A 13 -8.57 -10.78 9.51
N ALA A 14 -8.08 -12.02 9.50
CA ALA A 14 -6.67 -12.33 9.71
C ALA A 14 -5.78 -11.66 8.65
N PHE A 15 -6.12 -11.81 7.36
CA PHE A 15 -5.40 -11.14 6.28
C PHE A 15 -5.45 -9.61 6.41
N HIS A 16 -6.59 -9.04 6.77
CA HIS A 16 -6.72 -7.60 6.91
C HIS A 16 -5.88 -7.07 8.08
N GLY A 17 -5.91 -7.73 9.24
CA GLY A 17 -5.08 -7.37 10.39
C GLY A 17 -3.59 -7.52 10.09
N PHE A 18 -3.21 -8.62 9.43
CA PHE A 18 -1.83 -8.87 9.03
C PHE A 18 -1.32 -7.80 8.03
N ASN A 19 -2.13 -7.42 7.04
CA ASN A 19 -1.80 -6.33 6.10
C ASN A 19 -1.53 -5.01 6.82
N LEU A 20 -2.34 -4.68 7.84
CA LEU A 20 -2.13 -3.45 8.62
C LEU A 20 -0.79 -3.49 9.35
N VAL A 21 -0.46 -4.59 10.02
CA VAL A 21 0.83 -4.75 10.73
C VAL A 21 2.00 -4.66 9.76
N VAL A 22 1.94 -5.39 8.64
CA VAL A 22 2.99 -5.36 7.60
C VAL A 22 3.19 -3.95 7.06
N PHE A 23 2.10 -3.24 6.74
CA PHE A 23 2.18 -1.87 6.25
C PHE A 23 2.85 -0.94 7.26
N LEU A 24 2.47 -1.00 8.53
CA LEU A 24 3.06 -0.15 9.58
C LEU A 24 4.55 -0.45 9.77
N VAL A 25 4.94 -1.72 9.82
CA VAL A 25 6.35 -2.11 9.95
C VAL A 25 7.17 -1.66 8.74
N MET A 26 6.67 -1.90 7.51
CA MET A 26 7.34 -1.50 6.28
C MET A 26 7.48 0.02 6.16
N ALA A 27 6.44 0.77 6.52
CA ALA A 27 6.48 2.23 6.48
C ALA A 27 7.46 2.78 7.53
N ALA A 28 7.35 2.36 8.78
CA ALA A 28 8.18 2.88 9.87
C ALA A 28 9.67 2.51 9.70
N SER A 29 9.98 1.27 9.27
CA SER A 29 11.35 0.85 8.99
C SER A 29 11.92 1.53 7.74
N GLY A 30 11.09 1.76 6.71
CA GLY A 30 11.46 2.52 5.53
C GLY A 30 11.78 3.99 5.84
N LEU A 31 11.02 4.63 6.74
CA LEU A 31 11.30 5.98 7.24
C LEU A 31 12.60 6.04 8.06
N GLN A 32 12.94 4.96 8.79
CA GLN A 32 14.24 4.86 9.46
C GLN A 32 15.40 4.81 8.46
N ILE A 33 15.25 4.06 7.36
CA ILE A 33 16.24 4.02 6.27
C ILE A 33 16.35 5.39 5.60
N TYR A 34 15.22 6.06 5.37
CA TYR A 34 15.17 7.42 4.83
C TYR A 34 15.95 8.41 5.71
N ASN A 35 15.78 8.37 7.03
CA ASN A 35 16.46 9.27 7.97
C ASN A 35 17.97 9.14 7.93
N ALA A 36 18.51 7.95 7.62
CA ALA A 36 19.94 7.75 7.51
C ALA A 36 20.54 8.45 6.27
N HIS A 37 19.75 8.60 5.21
CA HIS A 37 20.14 9.30 4.00
C HIS A 37 18.89 9.87 3.29
N PRO A 38 18.42 11.06 3.69
CA PRO A 38 17.25 11.69 3.11
C PRO A 38 17.34 11.80 1.59
N VAL A 39 16.22 11.56 0.91
CA VAL A 39 16.14 11.62 -0.56
C VAL A 39 16.29 13.07 -1.04
N PHE A 40 15.76 14.01 -0.26
CA PHE A 40 15.84 15.44 -0.52
C PHE A 40 16.83 16.09 0.45
N GLY A 41 17.83 16.81 -0.07
CA GLY A 41 18.83 17.50 0.73
C GLY A 41 19.99 16.64 1.25
N GLY A 42 20.05 15.35 0.91
CA GLY A 42 21.13 14.45 1.31
C GLY A 42 21.32 14.37 2.83
N ARG A 43 22.56 14.37 3.33
CA ARG A 43 22.87 14.27 4.78
C ARG A 43 22.34 15.44 5.61
N GLY A 44 22.11 16.61 5.00
CA GLY A 44 21.51 17.80 5.63
C GLY A 44 20.01 17.92 5.42
N GLY A 45 19.38 16.93 4.79
CA GLY A 45 17.96 16.94 4.47
C GLY A 45 17.06 16.77 5.69
N ALA A 46 15.78 17.14 5.53
CA ALA A 46 14.79 17.00 6.58
C ALA A 46 14.59 15.53 6.95
N THR A 47 14.54 15.22 8.22
CA THR A 47 14.28 13.89 8.78
C THR A 47 12.87 13.80 9.35
N VAL A 48 12.39 12.57 9.48
CA VAL A 48 11.11 12.24 10.11
C VAL A 48 11.34 12.02 11.62
N PRO A 49 10.46 12.50 12.53
CA PRO A 49 10.59 12.26 13.95
C PRO A 49 10.69 10.75 14.28
N GLU A 50 11.51 10.41 15.28
CA GLU A 50 11.78 9.02 15.67
C GLU A 50 10.52 8.23 16.04
N LEU A 51 9.50 8.90 16.55
CA LEU A 51 8.20 8.31 16.87
C LEU A 51 7.58 7.56 15.67
N PHE A 52 7.88 7.97 14.44
CA PHE A 52 7.34 7.36 13.22
C PHE A 52 8.31 6.37 12.58
N THR A 53 9.43 6.07 13.23
CA THR A 53 10.47 5.20 12.68
C THR A 53 10.60 3.90 13.49
N LEU A 54 11.13 2.84 12.86
CA LEU A 54 11.36 1.55 13.48
C LEU A 54 12.78 1.06 13.18
N GLY A 55 13.50 0.64 14.21
CA GLY A 55 14.83 0.05 14.11
C GLY A 55 15.95 0.88 14.75
N GLY A 56 15.67 2.12 15.18
CA GLY A 56 16.57 3.01 15.93
C GLY A 56 17.78 3.54 15.14
N TRP A 57 18.28 2.80 14.14
CA TRP A 57 19.43 3.14 13.31
C TRP A 57 19.33 2.45 11.94
N LEU A 58 20.25 2.77 11.01
CA LEU A 58 20.17 2.29 9.61
C LEU A 58 20.11 0.76 9.49
N ALA A 59 20.97 0.04 10.19
CA ALA A 59 20.99 -1.42 10.09
C ALA A 59 19.70 -2.03 10.69
N GLY A 60 19.27 -1.58 11.87
CA GLY A 60 18.01 -2.02 12.45
C GLY A 60 16.81 -1.70 11.57
N GLY A 61 16.77 -0.53 10.94
CA GLY A 61 15.74 -0.19 9.94
C GLY A 61 15.76 -1.16 8.76
N ARG A 62 16.93 -1.52 8.23
CA ARG A 62 17.08 -2.50 7.14
C ARG A 62 16.66 -3.91 7.55
N ASP A 63 17.02 -4.35 8.75
CA ASP A 63 16.65 -5.68 9.25
C ASP A 63 15.14 -5.86 9.30
N TRP A 64 14.43 -4.89 9.86
CA TRP A 64 12.97 -4.88 9.88
C TRP A 64 12.38 -4.79 8.47
N HIS A 65 12.86 -3.88 7.65
CA HIS A 65 12.33 -3.64 6.30
C HIS A 65 12.49 -4.86 5.39
N PHE A 66 13.69 -5.43 5.33
CA PHE A 66 13.98 -6.57 4.46
C PHE A 66 13.39 -7.87 5.01
N GLY A 67 13.36 -8.04 6.33
CA GLY A 67 12.68 -9.18 6.96
C GLY A 67 11.19 -9.21 6.64
N PHE A 68 10.52 -8.06 6.73
CA PHE A 68 9.08 -7.97 6.41
C PHE A 68 8.79 -7.90 4.92
N MET A 69 9.73 -7.54 4.07
CA MET A 69 9.54 -7.48 2.60
C MET A 69 9.10 -8.84 2.03
N GLY A 70 9.73 -9.94 2.46
CA GLY A 70 9.34 -11.30 2.03
C GLY A 70 7.92 -11.67 2.47
N LEU A 71 7.56 -11.35 3.71
CA LEU A 71 6.20 -11.54 4.23
C LEU A 71 5.18 -10.68 3.47
N CYS A 72 5.52 -9.43 3.17
CA CYS A 72 4.71 -8.53 2.38
C CYS A 72 4.47 -9.09 0.97
N ALA A 73 5.51 -9.55 0.29
CA ALA A 73 5.42 -10.12 -1.05
C ALA A 73 4.53 -11.37 -1.08
N LEU A 74 4.74 -12.30 -0.15
CA LEU A 74 3.94 -13.52 -0.04
C LEU A 74 2.47 -13.20 0.25
N ASN A 75 2.22 -12.34 1.23
CA ASN A 75 0.86 -11.97 1.62
C ASN A 75 0.12 -11.25 0.48
N LEU A 76 0.78 -10.29 -0.20
CA LEU A 76 0.21 -9.58 -1.34
C LEU A 76 -0.09 -10.55 -2.50
N GLY A 77 0.84 -11.46 -2.81
CA GLY A 77 0.65 -12.46 -3.86
C GLY A 77 -0.52 -13.40 -3.58
N LEU A 78 -0.61 -13.94 -2.36
CA LEU A 78 -1.73 -14.78 -1.93
C LEU A 78 -3.05 -14.03 -1.97
N TRP A 79 -3.07 -12.77 -1.53
CA TRP A 79 -4.28 -11.95 -1.53
C TRP A 79 -4.75 -11.64 -2.96
N ILE A 80 -3.85 -11.24 -3.86
CA ILE A 80 -4.17 -11.02 -5.27
C ILE A 80 -4.69 -12.31 -5.92
N ALA A 81 -4.06 -13.45 -5.67
CA ALA A 81 -4.51 -14.74 -6.19
C ALA A 81 -5.93 -15.10 -5.72
N LEU A 82 -6.23 -14.90 -4.44
CA LEU A 82 -7.57 -15.12 -3.87
C LEU A 82 -8.61 -14.18 -4.48
N LEU A 83 -8.27 -12.91 -4.71
CA LEU A 83 -9.15 -11.94 -5.35
C LEU A 83 -9.48 -12.35 -6.78
N ILE A 84 -8.47 -12.70 -7.57
CA ILE A 84 -8.65 -13.10 -8.96
C ILE A 84 -9.49 -14.39 -9.06
N GLN A 85 -9.28 -15.34 -8.15
CA GLN A 85 -9.99 -16.62 -8.19
C GLN A 85 -11.43 -16.54 -7.67
N ARG A 86 -11.68 -15.78 -6.60
CA ARG A 86 -12.92 -15.85 -5.84
C ARG A 86 -13.71 -14.56 -5.71
N ARG A 87 -13.07 -13.42 -5.90
CA ARG A 87 -13.66 -12.12 -5.56
C ARG A 87 -13.33 -11.01 -6.57
N ARG A 88 -13.34 -11.34 -7.86
CA ARG A 88 -13.13 -10.35 -8.95
C ARG A 88 -14.12 -9.19 -8.88
N ASP A 89 -15.30 -9.40 -8.31
CA ASP A 89 -16.32 -8.41 -8.05
C ASP A 89 -15.84 -7.24 -7.16
N ARG A 90 -14.74 -7.43 -6.44
CA ARG A 90 -14.13 -6.42 -5.58
C ARG A 90 -13.13 -5.52 -6.29
N LEU A 91 -12.67 -5.92 -7.46
CA LEU A 91 -11.74 -5.14 -8.27
C LEU A 91 -12.49 -4.11 -9.12
N ALA A 92 -11.76 -3.08 -9.57
CA ALA A 92 -12.30 -2.05 -10.47
C ALA A 92 -12.87 -2.67 -11.74
N GLN A 93 -14.01 -2.15 -12.17
CA GLN A 93 -14.71 -2.54 -13.39
C GLN A 93 -14.69 -1.37 -14.38
N SER A 94 -14.78 -1.67 -15.67
CA SER A 94 -14.77 -0.64 -16.72
C SER A 94 -15.90 0.39 -16.59
N SER A 95 -17.03 -0.02 -16.00
CA SER A 95 -18.18 0.86 -15.75
C SER A 95 -18.06 1.73 -14.52
N ASP A 96 -17.04 1.56 -13.66
CA ASP A 96 -16.98 2.25 -12.37
C ASP A 96 -16.78 3.76 -12.52
N LEU A 97 -15.92 4.19 -13.45
CA LEU A 97 -15.72 5.62 -13.73
C LEU A 97 -17.00 6.29 -14.26
N ALA A 98 -17.70 5.62 -15.17
CA ALA A 98 -18.99 6.11 -15.66
C ALA A 98 -20.03 6.15 -14.54
N THR A 99 -20.05 5.15 -13.64
CA THR A 99 -20.96 5.11 -12.49
C THR A 99 -20.69 6.26 -11.51
N LEU A 100 -19.43 6.63 -11.29
CA LEU A 100 -19.08 7.78 -10.44
C LEU A 100 -19.60 9.09 -10.99
N ASN A 101 -19.54 9.29 -12.31
CA ASN A 101 -19.89 10.55 -12.95
C ASN A 101 -21.39 10.67 -13.25
N ALA A 102 -22.04 9.59 -13.70
CA ALA A 102 -23.40 9.65 -14.25
C ALA A 102 -24.50 9.09 -13.34
N SER A 103 -24.18 8.28 -12.33
CA SER A 103 -25.21 7.67 -11.50
C SER A 103 -25.73 8.62 -10.42
N SER A 104 -27.04 8.80 -10.36
CA SER A 104 -27.72 9.47 -9.24
C SER A 104 -27.79 8.61 -7.97
N ASN A 105 -27.58 7.29 -8.09
CA ASN A 105 -27.65 6.36 -6.97
C ASN A 105 -26.36 6.39 -6.14
N LEU A 106 -26.44 6.99 -4.95
CA LEU A 106 -25.31 7.14 -4.04
C LEU A 106 -24.67 5.82 -3.61
N ALA A 107 -25.46 4.76 -3.45
CA ALA A 107 -24.93 3.44 -3.06
C ALA A 107 -24.07 2.83 -4.18
N ARG A 108 -24.49 2.94 -5.44
CA ARG A 108 -23.69 2.52 -6.60
C ARG A 108 -22.42 3.32 -6.73
N ARG A 109 -22.46 4.63 -6.56
CA ARG A 109 -21.26 5.50 -6.58
C ARG A 109 -20.26 5.11 -5.48
N ARG A 110 -20.74 4.88 -4.26
CA ARG A 110 -19.87 4.44 -3.14
C ARG A 110 -19.20 3.09 -3.43
N LEU A 111 -19.94 2.14 -4.00
CA LEU A 111 -19.37 0.83 -4.38
C LEU A 111 -18.31 0.97 -5.48
N ALA A 112 -18.57 1.77 -6.51
CA ALA A 112 -17.63 2.05 -7.58
C ALA A 112 -16.34 2.72 -7.03
N ALA A 113 -16.48 3.75 -6.19
CA ALA A 113 -15.37 4.42 -5.54
C ALA A 113 -14.54 3.44 -4.68
N HIS A 114 -15.21 2.58 -3.92
CA HIS A 114 -14.54 1.59 -3.07
C HIS A 114 -13.71 0.59 -3.90
N ARG A 115 -14.24 0.09 -5.02
CA ARG A 115 -13.52 -0.81 -5.93
C ARG A 115 -12.30 -0.13 -6.56
N LEU A 116 -12.44 1.11 -7.01
CA LEU A 116 -11.34 1.88 -7.60
C LEU A 116 -10.22 2.14 -6.58
N ILE A 117 -10.56 2.63 -5.39
CA ILE A 117 -9.59 2.88 -4.32
C ILE A 117 -8.88 1.58 -3.92
N TYR A 118 -9.64 0.51 -3.74
CA TYR A 118 -9.09 -0.79 -3.38
C TYR A 118 -8.12 -1.33 -4.44
N THR A 119 -8.50 -1.27 -5.72
CA THR A 119 -7.63 -1.71 -6.82
C THR A 119 -6.38 -0.85 -6.92
N LEU A 120 -6.51 0.48 -6.76
CA LEU A 120 -5.37 1.38 -6.78
C LEU A 120 -4.40 1.11 -5.61
N MET A 121 -4.91 0.78 -4.41
CA MET A 121 -4.06 0.34 -3.29
C MET A 121 -3.25 -0.90 -3.64
N LEU A 122 -3.86 -1.92 -4.27
CA LEU A 122 -3.15 -3.13 -4.69
C LEU A 122 -2.06 -2.83 -5.73
N VAL A 123 -2.36 -1.97 -6.69
CA VAL A 123 -1.38 -1.52 -7.70
C VAL A 123 -0.21 -0.79 -7.04
N LEU A 124 -0.49 0.13 -6.10
CA LEU A 124 0.57 0.85 -5.39
C LEU A 124 1.40 -0.06 -4.47
N LEU A 125 0.79 -1.04 -3.82
CA LEU A 125 1.53 -2.04 -3.02
C LEU A 125 2.45 -2.89 -3.91
N ALA A 126 1.96 -3.34 -5.07
CA ALA A 126 2.79 -4.06 -6.04
C ALA A 126 3.92 -3.18 -6.58
N PHE A 127 3.64 -1.91 -6.87
CA PHE A 127 4.63 -0.94 -7.29
C PHE A 127 5.69 -0.68 -6.20
N ALA A 128 5.28 -0.51 -4.94
CA ALA A 128 6.18 -0.37 -3.81
C ALA A 128 7.09 -1.60 -3.66
N LEU A 129 6.54 -2.80 -3.83
CA LEU A 129 7.33 -4.04 -3.79
C LEU A 129 8.35 -4.10 -4.94
N MET A 130 7.93 -3.80 -6.17
CA MET A 130 8.84 -3.81 -7.34
C MET A 130 9.98 -2.79 -7.20
N THR A 131 9.66 -1.56 -6.79
CA THR A 131 10.68 -0.52 -6.57
C THR A 131 11.61 -0.86 -5.40
N GLY A 132 11.08 -1.49 -4.35
CA GLY A 132 11.87 -2.00 -3.22
C GLY A 132 12.83 -3.11 -3.64
N LEU A 133 12.38 -4.10 -4.43
CA LEU A 133 13.21 -5.18 -4.96
C LEU A 133 14.32 -4.64 -5.87
N ALA A 134 14.03 -3.65 -6.71
CA ALA A 134 15.02 -3.00 -7.57
C ALA A 134 16.15 -2.35 -6.76
N MET A 135 15.82 -1.74 -5.60
CA MET A 135 16.81 -1.14 -4.70
C MET A 135 17.54 -2.16 -3.84
N TYR A 136 16.88 -3.25 -3.44
CA TYR A 136 17.46 -4.27 -2.58
C TYR A 136 18.53 -5.11 -3.30
N LYS A 137 18.26 -5.52 -4.53
CA LYS A 137 19.15 -6.38 -5.35
C LYS A 137 19.24 -5.83 -6.78
N PRO A 138 19.88 -4.66 -6.99
CA PRO A 138 19.85 -3.98 -8.29
C PRO A 138 20.50 -4.79 -9.42
N ALA A 139 21.50 -5.62 -9.12
CA ALA A 139 22.12 -6.47 -10.13
C ALA A 139 21.20 -7.60 -10.61
N GLN A 140 20.41 -8.19 -9.72
CA GLN A 140 19.44 -9.24 -10.07
C GLN A 140 18.17 -8.68 -10.72
N PHE A 141 17.76 -7.48 -10.33
CA PHE A 141 16.54 -6.81 -10.82
C PHE A 141 16.87 -5.58 -11.67
N TRP A 142 17.98 -5.65 -12.45
CA TRP A 142 18.45 -4.53 -13.28
C TRP A 142 17.38 -3.98 -14.24
N TRP A 143 16.54 -4.84 -14.76
CA TRP A 143 15.44 -4.46 -15.64
C TRP A 143 14.36 -3.61 -14.93
N LEU A 144 14.11 -3.83 -13.63
CA LEU A 144 13.25 -2.95 -12.83
C LEU A 144 13.88 -1.57 -12.66
N SER A 145 15.18 -1.52 -12.36
CA SER A 145 15.91 -0.25 -12.25
C SER A 145 15.89 0.53 -13.57
N GLY A 146 16.01 -0.19 -14.70
CA GLY A 146 15.95 0.40 -16.04
C GLY A 146 14.62 1.10 -16.36
N LEU A 147 13.50 0.68 -15.77
CA LEU A 147 12.20 1.35 -15.94
C LEU A 147 12.19 2.78 -15.39
N PHE A 148 13.16 3.16 -14.54
CA PHE A 148 13.26 4.47 -13.91
C PHE A 148 14.35 5.35 -14.53
N SER A 149 14.97 4.94 -15.65
CA SER A 149 15.98 5.73 -16.37
C SER A 149 15.43 7.05 -16.94
N PHE A 150 14.11 7.17 -17.11
CA PHE A 150 13.47 8.42 -17.54
C PHE A 150 13.81 9.63 -16.63
N GLY A 151 14.22 9.40 -15.38
CA GLY A 151 14.67 10.47 -14.50
C GLY A 151 15.88 11.23 -15.01
N GLU A 152 16.71 10.60 -15.84
CA GLU A 152 17.90 11.20 -16.46
C GLU A 152 17.53 12.33 -17.43
N LEU A 153 16.34 12.27 -18.04
CA LEU A 153 15.79 13.34 -18.87
C LEU A 153 15.55 14.64 -18.10
N PHE A 154 15.39 14.54 -16.78
CA PHE A 154 15.16 15.66 -15.86
C PHE A 154 16.38 15.96 -14.98
N GLY A 155 17.57 15.45 -15.33
CA GLY A 155 18.80 15.67 -14.60
C GLY A 155 18.94 14.88 -13.29
N ALA A 156 18.04 13.94 -13.03
CA ALA A 156 18.13 13.03 -11.88
C ALA A 156 18.69 11.67 -12.32
N THR A 157 19.52 11.04 -11.46
CA THR A 157 19.94 9.66 -11.74
C THR A 157 18.76 8.70 -11.63
N SER A 158 18.81 7.59 -12.38
CA SER A 158 17.78 6.53 -12.27
C SER A 158 17.63 6.01 -10.84
N TRP A 159 18.73 5.93 -10.08
CA TRP A 159 18.72 5.57 -8.66
C TRP A 159 17.96 6.56 -7.78
N HIS A 160 18.16 7.86 -8.00
CA HIS A 160 17.42 8.90 -7.27
C HIS A 160 15.93 8.84 -7.59
N THR A 161 15.58 8.73 -8.88
CA THR A 161 14.19 8.60 -9.34
C THR A 161 13.49 7.41 -8.70
N LEU A 162 14.17 6.26 -8.63
CA LEU A 162 13.67 5.04 -8.01
C LEU A 162 13.40 5.23 -6.50
N ARG A 163 14.31 5.91 -5.79
CA ARG A 163 14.13 6.24 -4.36
C ARG A 163 12.96 7.18 -4.12
N VAL A 164 12.81 8.22 -4.96
CA VAL A 164 11.67 9.14 -4.88
C VAL A 164 10.37 8.41 -5.13
N ALA A 165 10.31 7.59 -6.19
CA ALA A 165 9.12 6.82 -6.53
C ALA A 165 8.71 5.86 -5.41
N HIS A 166 9.68 5.15 -4.81
CA HIS A 166 9.41 4.25 -3.67
C HIS A 166 8.92 5.02 -2.44
N LEU A 167 9.58 6.11 -2.08
CA LEU A 167 9.18 6.96 -0.94
C LEU A 167 7.76 7.51 -1.12
N ALA A 168 7.40 7.94 -2.33
CA ALA A 168 6.09 8.49 -2.64
C ALA A 168 4.94 7.48 -2.43
N THR A 169 5.23 6.18 -2.45
CA THR A 169 4.20 5.16 -2.16
C THR A 169 3.69 5.23 -0.72
N ILE A 170 4.50 5.65 0.25
CA ILE A 170 4.09 5.75 1.66
C ILE A 170 2.90 6.71 1.83
N PRO A 171 3.02 8.01 1.51
CA PRO A 171 1.89 8.93 1.65
C PRO A 171 0.71 8.57 0.73
N ALA A 172 0.97 8.04 -0.46
CA ALA A 172 -0.09 7.63 -1.38
C ALA A 172 -0.91 6.47 -0.83
N ILE A 173 -0.27 5.40 -0.31
CA ILE A 173 -0.96 4.27 0.30
C ILE A 173 -1.66 4.70 1.59
N ALA A 174 -1.04 5.55 2.41
CA ALA A 174 -1.66 6.08 3.63
C ALA A 174 -2.95 6.86 3.30
N PHE A 175 -2.92 7.74 2.29
CA PHE A 175 -4.09 8.48 1.82
C PHE A 175 -5.21 7.53 1.35
N LEU A 176 -4.88 6.53 0.52
CA LEU A 176 -5.88 5.57 0.03
C LEU A 176 -6.42 4.68 1.15
N THR A 177 -5.61 4.34 2.15
CA THR A 177 -6.05 3.61 3.34
C THR A 177 -7.07 4.41 4.13
N LEU A 178 -6.83 5.71 4.34
CA LEU A 178 -7.80 6.61 4.98
C LEU A 178 -9.10 6.75 4.17
N ALA A 179 -8.98 6.89 2.85
CA ALA A 179 -10.14 6.94 1.95
C ALA A 179 -10.95 5.63 1.99
N HIS A 180 -10.27 4.47 1.96
CA HIS A 180 -10.88 3.16 2.11
C HIS A 180 -11.62 3.02 3.45
N ALA A 181 -10.96 3.40 4.55
CA ALA A 181 -11.55 3.36 5.89
C ALA A 181 -12.78 4.27 5.99
N THR A 182 -12.69 5.49 5.47
CA THR A 182 -13.80 6.46 5.45
C THR A 182 -14.98 5.96 4.64
N LEU A 183 -14.76 5.40 3.45
CA LEU A 183 -15.84 4.81 2.65
C LEU A 183 -16.48 3.61 3.36
N SER A 184 -15.68 2.74 3.95
CA SER A 184 -16.19 1.60 4.74
C SER A 184 -17.04 2.06 5.90
N TRP A 185 -16.63 3.11 6.61
CA TRP A 185 -17.42 3.75 7.67
C TRP A 185 -18.76 4.28 7.15
N ARG A 186 -18.76 5.00 6.02
CA ARG A 186 -19.98 5.56 5.42
C ARG A 186 -20.97 4.52 4.88
N VAL A 187 -20.49 3.31 4.59
CA VAL A 187 -21.33 2.20 4.10
C VAL A 187 -21.94 1.39 5.26
N GLY A 188 -21.13 1.04 6.26
CA GLY A 188 -21.54 0.09 7.30
C GLY A 188 -21.36 0.59 8.74
N GLY A 189 -20.77 1.78 8.93
CA GLY A 189 -20.54 2.41 10.23
C GLY A 189 -19.73 1.51 11.19
N TRP A 190 -19.94 1.72 12.48
CA TRP A 190 -19.28 0.97 13.53
C TRP A 190 -19.51 -0.56 13.45
N ARG A 191 -20.67 -0.99 12.96
CA ARG A 191 -21.01 -2.41 12.83
C ARG A 191 -20.07 -3.12 11.85
N LEU A 192 -19.75 -2.50 10.70
CA LEU A 192 -18.84 -3.04 9.71
C LEU A 192 -17.41 -3.12 10.28
N TRP A 193 -16.96 -2.07 10.95
CA TRP A 193 -15.64 -2.05 11.59
C TRP A 193 -15.50 -3.12 12.66
N ARG A 194 -16.48 -3.24 13.58
CA ARG A 194 -16.47 -4.34 14.56
C ARG A 194 -16.47 -5.71 13.93
N SER A 195 -17.12 -5.91 12.78
CA SER A 195 -17.13 -7.21 12.10
C SER A 195 -15.76 -7.58 11.51
N MET A 196 -14.86 -6.61 11.36
CA MET A 196 -13.48 -6.83 10.94
C MET A 196 -12.52 -7.03 12.11
N LEU A 197 -12.79 -6.44 13.27
CA LEU A 197 -11.90 -6.47 14.44
C LEU A 197 -12.27 -7.59 15.45
N ALA A 198 -13.54 -7.90 15.58
CA ALA A 198 -14.08 -8.89 16.51
C ALA A 198 -14.58 -10.17 15.81
#